data_ef25f843a42f421a78c32a576f1f1082
#
_entry.id   ef25f843a42f421a78c32a576f1f1082
#
_cell.length_a   1.000
_cell.length_b   1.000
_cell.length_c   1.000
_cell.angle_alpha   90.00
_cell.angle_beta   90.00
_cell.angle_gamma   90.00
#
_symmetry.space_group_name_H-M   'P 1'
#
loop_
_entity.id
_entity.type
_entity.pdbx_description
1 polymer ?
#
loop_
_entity_poly.entity_id
_entity_poly.type
_entity_poly.pdbx_seq_one_letter_code
_entity_poly.pdbx_strand_id
1 'polypeptide(L)'
;ILLSELQELIDTLQSQVYCLRFEVLYQIPLVCQKVLLVYFSIMVKEILHCPHIRGDGVLGKISLCQIIFEFCYHITLIYNKYSNNIAERIGYYPQLPNGWAVVPMQMLCSLTDGEKLEDKEMPNLDVKYLRGERDFKTWTNGRYVAANSLLILVDGENSGEVFRTPIEGYQGSTFKQLHLNKNMCADYLLYVINLHRKALRENKIGSAIPHLNKKLFKAIEVPVPPYNEQVRIVAAINSALNRLDAIMENL
;
A
#
# COMPACT_ATOMS: atom_id res chain seq x y z
N ILE A 1 -24.02 -9.60 -13.75
CA ILE A 1 -23.59 -8.18 -13.82
C ILE A 1 -22.30 -8.00 -13.04
N LEU A 2 -22.25 -8.28 -11.73
CA LEU A 2 -21.04 -8.13 -10.88
C LEU A 2 -19.85 -8.98 -11.34
N LEU A 3 -20.05 -10.21 -11.77
CA LEU A 3 -18.99 -11.08 -12.29
C LEU A 3 -18.41 -10.58 -13.61
N SER A 4 -19.25 -10.00 -14.49
CA SER A 4 -18.80 -9.42 -15.74
C SER A 4 -18.01 -8.13 -15.53
N GLU A 5 -18.41 -7.30 -14.57
CA GLU A 5 -17.69 -6.08 -14.19
C GLU A 5 -16.32 -6.41 -13.52
N LEU A 6 -16.27 -7.46 -12.71
CA LEU A 6 -15.04 -7.95 -12.12
C LEU A 6 -14.09 -8.51 -13.18
N GLN A 7 -14.60 -9.27 -14.17
CA GLN A 7 -13.82 -9.79 -15.28
C GLN A 7 -13.27 -8.66 -16.15
N GLU A 8 -14.10 -7.65 -16.48
CA GLU A 8 -13.67 -6.47 -17.23
C GLU A 8 -12.59 -5.68 -16.48
N LEU A 9 -12.69 -5.60 -15.14
CA LEU A 9 -11.66 -4.97 -14.31
C LEU A 9 -10.37 -5.78 -14.32
N ILE A 10 -10.44 -7.11 -14.22
CA ILE A 10 -9.28 -8.02 -14.32
C ILE A 10 -8.63 -7.88 -15.69
N ASP A 11 -9.41 -7.89 -16.78
CA ASP A 11 -8.92 -7.77 -18.16
C ASP A 11 -8.29 -6.37 -18.38
N THR A 12 -8.89 -5.33 -17.81
CA THR A 12 -8.37 -3.96 -17.85
C THR A 12 -7.04 -3.87 -17.08
N LEU A 13 -6.97 -4.45 -15.88
CA LEU A 13 -5.74 -4.53 -15.10
C LEU A 13 -4.69 -5.36 -15.83
N GLN A 14 -5.05 -6.49 -16.45
CA GLN A 14 -4.12 -7.31 -17.22
C GLN A 14 -3.61 -6.60 -18.48
N SER A 15 -4.48 -5.88 -19.22
CA SER A 15 -4.06 -5.13 -20.39
C SER A 15 -3.16 -3.94 -20.03
N GLN A 16 -3.46 -3.27 -18.92
CA GLN A 16 -2.59 -2.22 -18.38
C GLN A 16 -1.29 -2.78 -17.78
N VAL A 17 -1.31 -4.02 -17.26
CA VAL A 17 -0.12 -4.77 -16.82
C VAL A 17 0.81 -5.08 -17.99
N TYR A 18 0.30 -5.32 -19.19
CA TYR A 18 1.15 -5.46 -20.40
C TYR A 18 1.84 -4.15 -20.77
N CYS A 19 1.23 -3.00 -20.54
CA CYS A 19 1.84 -1.67 -20.71
C CYS A 19 2.64 -1.21 -19.47
N LEU A 20 2.27 -1.73 -18.28
CA LEU A 20 2.79 -1.34 -16.97
C LEU A 20 3.51 -2.51 -16.27
N ARG A 21 4.12 -3.40 -17.04
CA ARG A 21 4.65 -4.73 -16.64
C ARG A 21 5.43 -4.79 -15.33
N PHE A 22 5.72 -3.64 -14.72
CA PHE A 22 6.49 -3.54 -13.49
C PHE A 22 5.71 -3.00 -12.28
N GLU A 23 4.75 -2.10 -12.45
CA GLU A 23 4.23 -1.32 -11.33
C GLU A 23 2.92 -1.84 -10.76
N VAL A 24 2.02 -2.34 -11.59
CA VAL A 24 0.81 -3.00 -11.10
C VAL A 24 1.14 -4.30 -10.38
N LEU A 25 2.21 -5.01 -10.76
CA LEU A 25 2.72 -6.16 -10.01
C LEU A 25 3.05 -5.82 -8.55
N TYR A 26 3.36 -4.57 -8.24
CA TYR A 26 3.72 -4.12 -6.91
C TYR A 26 2.53 -3.70 -6.04
N GLN A 27 1.43 -3.30 -6.65
CA GLN A 27 0.15 -3.12 -5.95
C GLN A 27 -0.72 -4.38 -5.96
N ILE A 28 -0.30 -5.44 -6.69
CA ILE A 28 -0.99 -6.73 -6.71
C ILE A 28 -1.36 -7.22 -5.29
N PRO A 29 -0.53 -7.15 -4.24
CA PRO A 29 -0.97 -7.60 -2.92
C PRO A 29 -2.18 -6.83 -2.40
N LEU A 30 -2.25 -5.52 -2.58
CA LEU A 30 -3.39 -4.71 -2.13
C LEU A 30 -4.61 -4.90 -3.04
N VAL A 31 -4.40 -4.89 -4.36
CA VAL A 31 -5.45 -5.15 -5.34
C VAL A 31 -5.95 -6.59 -5.23
N CYS A 32 -5.07 -7.59 -5.11
CA CYS A 32 -5.46 -8.97 -4.87
C CYS A 32 -6.22 -9.13 -3.56
N GLN A 33 -5.78 -8.48 -2.49
CA GLN A 33 -6.49 -8.53 -1.20
C GLN A 33 -7.91 -7.96 -1.34
N LYS A 34 -8.08 -6.82 -2.01
CA LYS A 34 -9.40 -6.23 -2.28
C LYS A 34 -10.23 -7.10 -3.22
N VAL A 35 -9.67 -7.57 -4.34
CA VAL A 35 -10.36 -8.49 -5.28
C VAL A 35 -10.78 -9.78 -4.57
N LEU A 36 -9.95 -10.32 -3.70
CA LEU A 36 -10.25 -11.51 -2.92
C LEU A 36 -11.38 -11.29 -1.92
N LEU A 37 -11.40 -10.13 -1.25
CA LEU A 37 -12.49 -9.75 -0.35
C LEU A 37 -13.81 -9.60 -1.11
N VAL A 38 -13.79 -8.95 -2.29
CA VAL A 38 -14.95 -8.84 -3.17
C VAL A 38 -15.44 -10.22 -3.61
N TYR A 39 -14.54 -11.09 -4.07
CA TYR A 39 -14.89 -12.43 -4.53
C TYR A 39 -15.46 -13.29 -3.39
N PHE A 40 -14.87 -13.20 -2.20
CA PHE A 40 -15.37 -13.86 -1.00
C PHE A 40 -16.75 -13.36 -0.61
N SER A 41 -16.99 -12.04 -0.65
CA SER A 41 -18.30 -11.46 -0.34
C SER A 41 -19.37 -11.87 -1.35
N ILE A 42 -19.04 -11.95 -2.65
CA ILE A 42 -19.94 -12.44 -3.70
C ILE A 42 -20.28 -13.92 -3.46
N MET A 43 -19.26 -14.76 -3.21
CA MET A 43 -19.43 -16.18 -2.94
C MET A 43 -20.31 -16.43 -1.70
N VAL A 44 -20.08 -15.72 -0.60
CA VAL A 44 -20.90 -15.82 0.61
C VAL A 44 -22.35 -15.42 0.32
N LYS A 45 -22.56 -14.38 -0.46
CA LYS A 45 -23.91 -13.91 -0.83
C LYS A 45 -24.64 -14.93 -1.73
N GLU A 46 -23.95 -15.49 -2.73
CA GLU A 46 -24.47 -16.55 -3.61
C GLU A 46 -24.84 -17.82 -2.79
N ILE A 47 -23.97 -18.21 -1.87
CA ILE A 47 -24.19 -19.36 -0.99
C ILE A 47 -25.38 -19.13 -0.05
N LEU A 48 -25.52 -17.94 0.53
CA LEU A 48 -26.63 -17.59 1.43
C LEU A 48 -27.99 -17.52 0.69
N HIS A 49 -27.99 -17.27 -0.63
CA HIS A 49 -29.19 -17.22 -1.46
C HIS A 49 -29.49 -18.53 -2.19
N CYS A 50 -28.64 -19.56 -2.08
CA CYS A 50 -28.89 -20.87 -2.70
C CYS A 50 -30.00 -21.64 -1.97
N PRO A 51 -31.11 -21.96 -2.64
CA PRO A 51 -32.26 -22.64 -2.00
C PRO A 51 -31.93 -24.02 -1.42
N HIS A 52 -30.92 -24.68 -1.98
CA HIS A 52 -30.50 -26.02 -1.56
C HIS A 52 -29.65 -26.06 -0.27
N ILE A 53 -29.17 -24.93 0.19
CA ILE A 53 -28.33 -24.84 1.41
C ILE A 53 -29.16 -24.40 2.63
N ARG A 54 -30.41 -23.96 2.43
CA ARG A 54 -31.36 -23.63 3.52
C ARG A 54 -31.95 -24.81 4.25
N GLY A 55 -31.63 -26.03 3.85
CA GLY A 55 -32.04 -27.24 4.58
C GLY A 55 -31.18 -27.46 5.84
N ASP A 56 -31.82 -27.69 6.99
CA ASP A 56 -31.18 -27.88 8.31
C ASP A 56 -30.34 -29.19 8.43
N GLY A 57 -29.85 -29.71 7.31
CA GLY A 57 -29.04 -30.93 7.26
C GLY A 57 -27.57 -30.68 7.55
N VAL A 58 -26.99 -31.47 8.46
CA VAL A 58 -25.53 -31.48 8.80
C VAL A 58 -24.66 -31.60 7.56
N LEU A 59 -25.11 -32.26 6.50
CA LEU A 59 -24.43 -32.44 5.22
C LEU A 59 -24.22 -31.11 4.46
N GLY A 60 -25.18 -30.17 4.50
CA GLY A 60 -25.05 -28.86 3.85
C GLY A 60 -24.01 -27.98 4.53
N LYS A 61 -23.90 -28.04 5.87
CA LYS A 61 -22.90 -27.27 6.64
C LYS A 61 -21.46 -27.76 6.42
N ILE A 62 -21.29 -29.09 6.30
CA ILE A 62 -19.98 -29.71 6.03
C ILE A 62 -19.50 -29.33 4.62
N SER A 63 -20.39 -29.40 3.62
CA SER A 63 -20.06 -29.01 2.24
C SER A 63 -19.68 -27.53 2.12
N LEU A 64 -20.36 -26.65 2.84
CA LEU A 64 -20.04 -25.20 2.87
C LEU A 64 -18.68 -24.91 3.50
N CYS A 65 -18.39 -25.54 4.66
CA CYS A 65 -17.09 -25.40 5.32
C CYS A 65 -15.96 -25.95 4.44
N GLN A 66 -16.20 -27.01 3.69
CA GLN A 66 -15.20 -27.61 2.81
C GLN A 66 -14.92 -26.72 1.60
N ILE A 67 -15.95 -26.13 0.98
CA ILE A 67 -15.79 -25.16 -0.12
C ILE A 67 -15.03 -23.90 0.35
N ILE A 68 -15.38 -23.36 1.52
CA ILE A 68 -14.70 -22.21 2.10
C ILE A 68 -13.23 -22.55 2.40
N PHE A 69 -12.97 -23.74 2.95
CA PHE A 69 -11.62 -24.19 3.28
C PHE A 69 -10.75 -24.36 2.01
N GLU A 70 -11.25 -25.04 0.99
CA GLU A 70 -10.54 -25.20 -0.29
C GLU A 70 -10.28 -23.86 -0.97
N PHE A 71 -11.26 -22.97 -0.95
CA PHE A 71 -11.11 -21.63 -1.49
C PHE A 71 -10.03 -20.82 -0.75
N CYS A 72 -10.07 -20.79 0.58
CA CYS A 72 -9.03 -20.15 1.39
C CYS A 72 -7.65 -20.78 1.16
N TYR A 73 -7.58 -22.10 0.99
CA TYR A 73 -6.35 -22.82 0.70
C TYR A 73 -5.77 -22.44 -0.67
N HIS A 74 -6.58 -22.45 -1.73
CA HIS A 74 -6.14 -22.04 -3.07
C HIS A 74 -5.73 -20.57 -3.14
N ILE A 75 -6.44 -19.68 -2.46
CA ILE A 75 -6.07 -18.28 -2.31
C ILE A 75 -4.73 -18.12 -1.62
N THR A 76 -4.52 -18.86 -0.52
CA THR A 76 -3.27 -18.83 0.22
C THR A 76 -2.11 -19.35 -0.63
N LEU A 77 -2.32 -20.39 -1.43
CA LEU A 77 -1.32 -20.89 -2.37
C LEU A 77 -0.99 -19.88 -3.47
N ILE A 78 -1.99 -19.23 -4.05
CA ILE A 78 -1.81 -18.17 -5.06
C ILE A 78 -1.05 -17.00 -4.43
N TYR A 79 -1.48 -16.54 -3.26
CA TYR A 79 -0.81 -15.46 -2.53
C TYR A 79 0.65 -15.80 -2.21
N ASN A 80 0.92 -16.99 -1.67
CA ASN A 80 2.28 -17.43 -1.34
C ASN A 80 3.15 -17.60 -2.60
N LYS A 81 2.61 -18.15 -3.68
CA LYS A 81 3.30 -18.29 -4.95
C LYS A 81 3.69 -16.93 -5.54
N TYR A 82 2.79 -15.94 -5.49
CA TYR A 82 3.08 -14.59 -5.96
C TYR A 82 3.96 -13.81 -4.99
N SER A 83 3.73 -13.90 -3.68
CA SER A 83 4.52 -13.24 -2.64
C SER A 83 5.96 -13.72 -2.61
N ASN A 84 6.20 -15.03 -2.70
CA ASN A 84 7.56 -15.58 -2.72
C ASN A 84 8.31 -15.20 -4.01
N ASN A 85 7.64 -15.21 -5.17
CA ASN A 85 8.23 -14.75 -6.42
C ASN A 85 8.57 -13.25 -6.43
N ILE A 86 7.83 -12.44 -5.65
CA ILE A 86 8.08 -10.99 -5.52
C ILE A 86 9.28 -10.75 -4.58
N ALA A 87 9.36 -11.47 -3.45
CA ALA A 87 10.45 -11.33 -2.49
C ALA A 87 11.83 -11.69 -3.09
N GLU A 88 11.88 -12.69 -3.98
CA GLU A 88 13.12 -13.07 -4.69
C GLU A 88 13.49 -12.12 -5.84
N ARG A 89 12.54 -11.29 -6.31
CA ARG A 89 12.74 -10.37 -7.45
C ARG A 89 12.99 -8.92 -7.07
N ILE A 90 13.06 -8.59 -5.79
CA ILE A 90 13.43 -7.24 -5.33
C ILE A 90 14.88 -6.98 -5.75
N GLY A 91 15.06 -6.20 -6.81
CA GLY A 91 16.38 -5.80 -7.34
C GLY A 91 16.76 -6.37 -8.71
N TYR A 92 15.95 -7.25 -9.34
CA TYR A 92 16.22 -7.73 -10.68
C TYR A 92 15.17 -7.26 -11.70
N TYR A 93 15.53 -6.23 -12.46
CA TYR A 93 14.73 -5.69 -13.57
C TYR A 93 15.35 -6.13 -14.91
N PRO A 94 14.94 -7.27 -15.49
CA PRO A 94 15.61 -7.83 -16.66
C PRO A 94 15.49 -6.97 -17.92
N GLN A 95 14.43 -6.17 -18.04
CA GLN A 95 14.25 -5.20 -19.12
C GLN A 95 13.32 -4.08 -18.64
N LEU A 96 13.81 -2.86 -18.64
CA LEU A 96 13.00 -1.67 -18.41
C LEU A 96 12.45 -1.11 -19.72
N PRO A 97 11.26 -0.50 -19.72
CA PRO A 97 10.79 0.27 -20.87
C PRO A 97 11.77 1.39 -21.24
N ASN A 98 11.74 1.81 -22.51
CA ASN A 98 12.57 2.93 -22.96
C ASN A 98 12.25 4.19 -22.15
N GLY A 99 13.30 4.88 -21.71
CA GLY A 99 13.19 6.10 -20.91
C GLY A 99 13.05 5.88 -19.40
N TRP A 100 12.99 4.62 -18.94
CA TRP A 100 13.03 4.30 -17.52
C TRP A 100 14.46 4.10 -17.04
N ALA A 101 14.69 4.37 -15.74
CA ALA A 101 15.97 4.12 -15.09
C ALA A 101 15.77 3.44 -13.74
N VAL A 102 16.70 2.58 -13.32
CA VAL A 102 16.77 2.10 -11.94
C VAL A 102 17.60 3.08 -11.13
N VAL A 103 17.02 3.58 -10.06
CA VAL A 103 17.66 4.63 -9.23
C VAL A 103 17.50 4.24 -7.75
N PRO A 104 18.57 4.29 -6.94
CA PRO A 104 18.45 4.01 -5.52
C PRO A 104 17.62 5.10 -4.81
N MET A 105 16.81 4.69 -3.82
CA MET A 105 15.88 5.56 -3.08
C MET A 105 16.54 6.85 -2.56
N GLN A 106 17.80 6.78 -2.14
CA GLN A 106 18.55 7.96 -1.68
C GLN A 106 18.71 9.07 -2.72
N MET A 107 18.55 8.76 -4.00
CA MET A 107 18.58 9.75 -5.09
C MET A 107 17.19 10.37 -5.34
N LEU A 108 16.13 9.72 -4.88
CA LEU A 108 14.73 10.12 -5.12
C LEU A 108 14.19 10.97 -3.97
N CYS A 109 14.60 10.68 -2.74
CA CYS A 109 14.18 11.43 -1.57
C CYS A 109 15.24 11.40 -0.46
N SER A 110 15.11 12.34 0.46
CA SER A 110 15.90 12.41 1.69
C SER A 110 15.00 12.42 2.92
N LEU A 111 15.52 11.90 4.03
CA LEU A 111 14.87 11.93 5.34
C LEU A 111 15.37 13.16 6.09
N THR A 112 14.47 14.09 6.38
CA THR A 112 14.79 15.34 7.06
C THR A 112 13.92 15.55 8.29
N ASP A 113 14.31 16.45 9.14
CA ASP A 113 13.46 17.02 10.18
C ASP A 113 12.93 18.37 9.71
N GLY A 114 11.74 18.72 10.14
CA GLY A 114 11.20 20.06 9.93
C GLY A 114 11.96 21.12 10.72
N GLU A 115 11.79 22.36 10.31
CA GLU A 115 12.27 23.51 11.07
C GLU A 115 11.67 23.52 12.48
N LYS A 116 12.48 23.78 13.49
CA LYS A 116 11.99 23.89 14.86
C LYS A 116 11.29 25.23 15.03
N LEU A 117 10.02 25.18 15.41
CA LEU A 117 9.24 26.36 15.79
C LEU A 117 8.94 26.33 17.28
N GLU A 118 8.94 27.51 17.89
CA GLU A 118 8.64 27.73 19.31
C GLU A 118 7.52 28.78 19.44
N ASP A 119 6.78 28.71 20.52
CA ASP A 119 5.73 29.65 20.88
C ASP A 119 4.59 29.80 19.82
N LYS A 120 4.40 28.78 19.01
CA LYS A 120 3.29 28.71 18.05
C LYS A 120 2.43 27.48 18.32
N GLU A 121 1.16 27.70 18.62
CA GLU A 121 0.22 26.61 18.84
C GLU A 121 -0.19 25.93 17.53
N MET A 122 0.08 24.63 17.41
CA MET A 122 -0.22 23.84 16.21
C MET A 122 -0.60 22.39 16.55
N PRO A 123 -1.35 21.70 15.65
CA PRO A 123 -1.63 20.28 15.78
C PRO A 123 -0.35 19.43 15.82
N ASN A 124 -0.28 18.46 16.74
CA ASN A 124 0.75 17.42 16.71
C ASN A 124 0.29 16.26 15.84
N LEU A 125 0.96 16.04 14.71
CA LEU A 125 0.64 15.03 13.72
C LEU A 125 1.35 13.71 14.10
N ASP A 126 0.87 13.07 15.14
CA ASP A 126 1.39 11.77 15.57
C ASP A 126 0.72 10.59 14.83
N VAL A 127 1.24 9.37 15.03
CA VAL A 127 0.79 8.15 14.35
C VAL A 127 -0.71 7.90 14.56
N LYS A 128 -1.22 8.11 15.79
CA LYS A 128 -2.62 7.84 16.12
C LYS A 128 -3.57 8.80 15.40
N TYR A 129 -3.19 10.07 15.33
CA TYR A 129 -3.94 11.05 14.56
C TYR A 129 -3.92 10.74 13.06
N LEU A 130 -2.73 10.46 12.50
CA LEU A 130 -2.61 10.19 11.07
C LEU A 130 -3.26 8.87 10.62
N ARG A 131 -3.52 7.94 11.54
CA ARG A 131 -4.33 6.74 11.30
C ARG A 131 -5.83 6.94 11.52
N GLY A 132 -6.24 8.12 11.98
CA GLY A 132 -7.65 8.39 12.33
C GLY A 132 -8.13 7.70 13.61
N GLU A 133 -7.21 7.25 14.47
CA GLU A 133 -7.54 6.58 15.74
C GLU A 133 -8.01 7.57 16.82
N ARG A 134 -7.66 8.84 16.68
CA ARG A 134 -8.07 9.93 17.58
C ARG A 134 -7.82 11.29 16.93
N ASP A 135 -8.39 12.35 17.52
CA ASP A 135 -8.09 13.73 17.16
C ASP A 135 -6.66 14.14 17.53
N PHE A 136 -6.15 15.19 16.90
CA PHE A 136 -4.83 15.74 17.21
C PHE A 136 -4.80 16.37 18.61
N LYS A 137 -3.62 16.41 19.20
CA LYS A 137 -3.31 17.24 20.36
C LYS A 137 -2.61 18.50 19.88
N THR A 138 -2.81 19.61 20.56
CA THR A 138 -2.12 20.87 20.27
C THR A 138 -0.84 20.98 21.08
N TRP A 139 0.23 21.40 20.44
CA TRP A 139 1.52 21.70 21.06
C TRP A 139 1.94 23.11 20.72
N THR A 140 2.78 23.72 21.56
CA THR A 140 3.31 25.06 21.37
C THR A 140 4.71 25.07 20.75
N ASN A 141 5.40 23.92 20.76
CA ASN A 141 6.75 23.78 20.25
C ASN A 141 6.88 22.45 19.49
N GLY A 142 7.63 22.46 18.38
CA GLY A 142 7.85 21.25 17.62
C GLY A 142 8.57 21.48 16.29
N ARG A 143 8.66 20.44 15.48
CA ARG A 143 9.23 20.50 14.13
C ARG A 143 8.09 20.70 13.13
N TYR A 144 8.12 21.80 12.43
CA TYR A 144 7.08 22.14 11.47
C TYR A 144 7.02 21.19 10.29
N VAL A 145 5.81 20.87 9.88
CA VAL A 145 5.49 20.16 8.64
C VAL A 145 4.28 20.81 7.97
N ALA A 146 4.41 21.09 6.68
CA ALA A 146 3.32 21.65 5.89
C ALA A 146 2.25 20.59 5.58
N ALA A 147 1.03 21.04 5.27
CA ALA A 147 0.00 20.17 4.70
C ALA A 147 0.49 19.51 3.40
N ASN A 148 -0.05 18.34 3.06
CA ASN A 148 0.34 17.53 1.91
C ASN A 148 1.80 17.03 1.89
N SER A 149 2.54 17.16 2.97
CA SER A 149 3.88 16.59 3.12
C SER A 149 3.82 15.08 3.36
N LEU A 150 4.90 14.37 3.01
CA LEU A 150 5.04 12.95 3.33
C LEU A 150 5.86 12.77 4.60
N LEU A 151 5.32 12.01 5.56
CA LEU A 151 6.00 11.58 6.78
C LEU A 151 6.23 10.09 6.75
N ILE A 152 7.43 9.64 7.04
CA ILE A 152 7.75 8.22 7.21
C ILE A 152 7.98 7.90 8.68
N LEU A 153 7.35 6.85 9.15
CA LEU A 153 7.56 6.33 10.50
C LEU A 153 8.95 5.69 10.59
N VAL A 154 9.80 6.23 11.45
CA VAL A 154 11.17 5.72 11.63
C VAL A 154 11.34 4.91 12.90
N ASP A 155 10.47 5.06 13.89
CA ASP A 155 10.54 4.37 15.17
C ASP A 155 9.25 3.60 15.45
N GLY A 156 9.38 2.38 15.95
CA GLY A 156 8.27 1.50 16.32
C GLY A 156 8.07 0.31 15.38
N GLU A 157 7.09 -0.53 15.74
CA GLU A 157 6.80 -1.81 15.07
C GLU A 157 6.45 -1.65 13.57
N ASN A 158 5.80 -0.56 13.20
CA ASN A 158 5.40 -0.27 11.83
C ASN A 158 6.35 0.71 11.12
N SER A 159 7.63 0.75 11.53
CA SER A 159 8.61 1.60 10.86
C SER A 159 8.69 1.30 9.36
N GLY A 160 8.76 2.37 8.54
CA GLY A 160 8.61 2.32 7.09
C GLY A 160 7.19 2.66 6.59
N GLU A 161 6.20 2.83 7.47
CA GLU A 161 4.87 3.32 7.12
C GLU A 161 4.93 4.80 6.73
N VAL A 162 4.28 5.16 5.61
CA VAL A 162 4.28 6.55 5.11
C VAL A 162 2.88 7.12 5.20
N PHE A 163 2.80 8.35 5.63
CA PHE A 163 1.57 9.13 5.73
C PHE A 163 1.68 10.44 4.97
N ARG A 164 0.56 10.87 4.39
CA ARG A 164 0.40 12.23 3.88
C ARG A 164 -0.26 13.08 4.95
N THR A 165 0.31 14.25 5.25
CA THR A 165 -0.28 15.16 6.25
C THR A 165 -1.55 15.81 5.71
N PRO A 166 -2.70 15.68 6.40
CA PRO A 166 -3.95 16.31 5.98
C PRO A 166 -3.96 17.83 6.20
N ILE A 167 -3.23 18.27 7.20
CA ILE A 167 -3.10 19.67 7.62
C ILE A 167 -1.64 19.99 7.96
N GLU A 168 -1.30 21.26 8.11
CA GLU A 168 -0.01 21.65 8.67
C GLU A 168 0.02 21.43 10.20
N GLY A 169 1.21 21.27 10.75
CA GLY A 169 1.35 21.04 12.19
C GLY A 169 2.75 20.71 12.61
N TYR A 170 2.89 20.11 13.78
CA TYR A 170 4.15 19.59 14.28
C TYR A 170 4.31 18.10 13.95
N GLN A 171 5.48 17.77 13.42
CA GLN A 171 5.88 16.39 13.16
C GLN A 171 5.93 15.60 14.46
N GLY A 172 5.20 14.49 14.54
CA GLY A 172 5.32 13.55 15.66
C GLY A 172 6.76 13.01 15.79
N SER A 173 7.21 12.78 17.02
CA SER A 173 8.61 12.44 17.35
C SER A 173 9.14 11.18 16.66
N THR A 174 8.27 10.28 16.27
CA THR A 174 8.59 9.00 15.61
C THR A 174 8.72 9.10 14.09
N PHE A 175 8.53 10.29 13.53
CA PHE A 175 8.55 10.52 12.09
C PHE A 175 9.81 11.23 11.59
N LYS A 176 10.09 11.08 10.31
CA LYS A 176 10.92 11.96 9.49
C LYS A 176 10.10 12.44 8.29
N GLN A 177 10.40 13.65 7.80
CA GLN A 177 9.84 14.14 6.55
C GLN A 177 10.57 13.52 5.37
N LEU A 178 9.83 13.16 4.34
CA LEU A 178 10.36 12.75 3.05
C LEU A 178 10.47 13.99 2.14
N HIS A 179 11.68 14.42 1.90
CA HIS A 179 11.97 15.51 0.97
C HIS A 179 12.27 14.93 -0.39
N LEU A 180 11.38 15.19 -1.37
CA LEU A 180 11.43 14.55 -2.67
C LEU A 180 12.32 15.35 -3.65
N ASN A 181 12.96 14.62 -4.57
CA ASN A 181 13.57 15.22 -5.74
C ASN A 181 12.47 15.86 -6.63
N LYS A 182 12.80 16.98 -7.28
CA LYS A 182 11.85 17.76 -8.12
C LYS A 182 11.19 16.96 -9.25
N ASN A 183 11.84 15.90 -9.71
CA ASN A 183 11.34 15.04 -10.80
C ASN A 183 10.56 13.84 -10.30
N MET A 184 10.18 13.80 -9.01
CA MET A 184 9.42 12.70 -8.43
C MET A 184 7.99 13.11 -8.13
N CYS A 185 7.04 12.32 -8.64
CA CYS A 185 5.66 12.36 -8.22
C CYS A 185 5.54 11.78 -6.80
N ALA A 186 4.97 12.55 -5.88
CA ALA A 186 4.87 12.16 -4.47
C ALA A 186 4.05 10.86 -4.28
N ASP A 187 2.94 10.73 -5.00
CA ASP A 187 2.08 9.55 -4.92
C ASP A 187 2.74 8.31 -5.52
N TYR A 188 3.51 8.50 -6.60
CA TYR A 188 4.31 7.42 -7.16
C TYR A 188 5.31 6.89 -6.13
N LEU A 189 6.07 7.78 -5.48
CA LEU A 189 7.03 7.38 -4.46
C LEU A 189 6.35 6.74 -3.24
N LEU A 190 5.19 7.24 -2.84
CA LEU A 190 4.38 6.65 -1.77
C LEU A 190 4.00 5.19 -2.10
N TYR A 191 3.55 4.90 -3.31
CA TYR A 191 3.27 3.54 -3.76
C TYR A 191 4.51 2.66 -3.72
N VAL A 192 5.64 3.16 -4.23
CA VAL A 192 6.93 2.43 -4.22
C VAL A 192 7.38 2.09 -2.79
N ILE A 193 7.31 3.04 -1.86
CA ILE A 193 7.69 2.78 -0.46
C ILE A 193 6.75 1.75 0.18
N ASN A 194 5.44 1.87 -0.05
CA ASN A 194 4.46 0.92 0.46
C ASN A 194 4.69 -0.51 -0.04
N LEU A 195 5.17 -0.65 -1.28
CA LEU A 195 5.59 -1.93 -1.82
C LEU A 195 6.69 -2.59 -0.99
N HIS A 196 7.69 -1.82 -0.59
CA HIS A 196 8.81 -2.31 0.21
C HIS A 196 8.51 -2.35 1.72
N ARG A 197 7.29 -1.97 2.12
CA ARG A 197 6.89 -1.87 3.54
C ARG A 197 7.13 -3.16 4.33
N LYS A 198 6.82 -4.33 3.74
CA LYS A 198 7.07 -5.62 4.41
C LYS A 198 8.56 -5.83 4.65
N ALA A 199 9.39 -5.65 3.63
CA ALA A 199 10.84 -5.80 3.75
C ALA A 199 11.44 -4.82 4.76
N LEU A 200 11.00 -3.56 4.76
CA LEU A 200 11.44 -2.56 5.74
C LEU A 200 11.06 -2.93 7.16
N ARG A 201 9.85 -3.46 7.37
CA ARG A 201 9.36 -3.89 8.69
C ARG A 201 10.08 -5.14 9.20
N GLU A 202 10.40 -6.09 8.34
CA GLU A 202 11.07 -7.34 8.72
C GLU A 202 12.57 -7.15 8.97
N ASN A 203 13.19 -6.12 8.40
CA ASN A 203 14.61 -5.81 8.54
C ASN A 203 14.89 -4.59 9.43
N LYS A 204 14.05 -4.35 10.44
CA LYS A 204 14.24 -3.29 11.44
C LYS A 204 15.54 -3.51 12.23
N ILE A 205 16.07 -2.44 12.81
CA ILE A 205 17.26 -2.43 13.66
C ILE A 205 16.82 -2.09 15.08
N GLY A 206 17.47 -2.71 16.07
CA GLY A 206 17.19 -2.49 17.50
C GLY A 206 16.20 -3.50 18.06
N SER A 207 16.49 -3.98 19.27
CA SER A 207 15.70 -5.01 19.95
C SER A 207 14.64 -4.45 20.90
N ALA A 208 14.92 -3.33 21.58
CA ALA A 208 14.00 -2.73 22.56
C ALA A 208 12.99 -1.79 21.91
N ILE A 209 13.45 -0.91 21.03
CA ILE A 209 12.62 -0.05 20.21
C ILE A 209 13.04 -0.29 18.75
N PRO A 210 12.19 -0.93 17.94
CA PRO A 210 12.50 -1.15 16.54
C PRO A 210 12.64 0.16 15.77
N HIS A 211 13.67 0.29 14.94
CA HIS A 211 13.92 1.46 14.12
C HIS A 211 14.00 1.07 12.64
N LEU A 212 13.60 1.99 11.78
CA LEU A 212 13.77 1.87 10.33
C LEU A 212 15.24 1.62 9.98
N ASN A 213 15.53 0.56 9.25
CA ASN A 213 16.84 0.35 8.66
C ASN A 213 17.08 1.37 7.53
N LYS A 214 17.65 2.52 7.90
CA LYS A 214 17.91 3.62 6.96
C LYS A 214 18.88 3.24 5.86
N LYS A 215 19.80 2.28 6.10
CA LYS A 215 20.72 1.79 5.05
C LYS A 215 19.95 1.01 4.00
N LEU A 216 19.10 0.08 4.45
CA LEU A 216 18.22 -0.69 3.57
C LEU A 216 17.28 0.26 2.79
N PHE A 217 16.61 1.19 3.47
CA PHE A 217 15.72 2.16 2.83
C PHE A 217 16.43 2.95 1.71
N LYS A 218 17.62 3.47 1.98
CA LYS A 218 18.43 4.23 1.01
C LYS A 218 18.88 3.40 -0.18
N ALA A 219 19.10 2.10 0.03
CA ALA A 219 19.61 1.17 -0.99
C ALA A 219 18.49 0.53 -1.84
N ILE A 220 17.21 0.75 -1.53
CA ILE A 220 16.10 0.25 -2.36
C ILE A 220 16.28 0.76 -3.79
N GLU A 221 16.38 -0.16 -4.74
CA GLU A 221 16.41 0.15 -6.15
C GLU A 221 14.98 0.37 -6.66
N VAL A 222 14.74 1.51 -7.28
CA VAL A 222 13.43 1.95 -7.74
C VAL A 222 13.45 2.14 -9.25
N PRO A 223 12.56 1.49 -10.01
CA PRO A 223 12.34 1.79 -11.41
C PRO A 223 11.63 3.15 -11.51
N VAL A 224 12.24 4.10 -12.16
CA VAL A 224 11.75 5.47 -12.28
C VAL A 224 11.39 5.77 -13.73
N PRO A 225 10.11 5.90 -14.06
CA PRO A 225 9.64 6.38 -15.36
C PRO A 225 9.81 7.90 -15.50
N PRO A 226 9.70 8.45 -16.72
CA PRO A 226 9.51 9.88 -16.93
C PRO A 226 8.36 10.43 -16.10
N TYR A 227 8.46 11.68 -15.62
CA TYR A 227 7.49 12.28 -14.68
C TYR A 227 6.02 12.15 -15.12
N ASN A 228 5.73 12.43 -16.38
CA ASN A 228 4.35 12.31 -16.90
C ASN A 228 3.83 10.87 -16.85
N GLU A 229 4.70 9.90 -16.97
CA GLU A 229 4.36 8.50 -16.86
C GLU A 229 4.12 8.10 -15.40
N GLN A 230 4.91 8.61 -14.43
CA GLN A 230 4.63 8.44 -13.00
C GLN A 230 3.21 8.90 -12.66
N VAL A 231 2.80 10.09 -13.15
CA VAL A 231 1.46 10.64 -12.93
C VAL A 231 0.37 9.75 -13.56
N ARG A 232 0.61 9.27 -14.79
CA ARG A 232 -0.33 8.36 -15.48
C ARG A 232 -0.53 7.05 -14.74
N ILE A 233 0.55 6.48 -14.22
CA ILE A 233 0.56 5.25 -13.42
C ILE A 233 -0.26 5.44 -12.14
N VAL A 234 0.01 6.50 -11.41
CA VAL A 234 -0.75 6.86 -10.19
C VAL A 234 -2.25 6.99 -10.48
N ALA A 235 -2.60 7.68 -11.58
CA ALA A 235 -4.00 7.83 -11.98
C ALA A 235 -4.67 6.47 -12.30
N ALA A 236 -3.96 5.57 -12.97
CA ALA A 236 -4.45 4.23 -13.27
C ALA A 236 -4.66 3.38 -12.01
N ILE A 237 -3.70 3.42 -11.07
CA ILE A 237 -3.81 2.72 -9.77
C ILE A 237 -5.02 3.26 -8.99
N ASN A 238 -5.15 4.57 -8.85
CA ASN A 238 -6.26 5.19 -8.13
C ASN A 238 -7.61 4.85 -8.77
N SER A 239 -7.71 4.88 -10.09
CA SER A 239 -8.93 4.49 -10.80
C SER A 239 -9.32 3.03 -10.51
N ALA A 240 -8.35 2.12 -10.55
CA ALA A 240 -8.58 0.71 -10.23
C ALA A 240 -9.04 0.51 -8.77
N LEU A 241 -8.39 1.18 -7.82
CA LEU A 241 -8.75 1.09 -6.40
C LEU A 241 -10.15 1.65 -6.13
N ASN A 242 -10.50 2.80 -6.73
CA ASN A 242 -11.83 3.40 -6.58
C ASN A 242 -12.94 2.49 -7.14
N ARG A 243 -12.69 1.83 -8.28
CA ARG A 243 -13.66 0.85 -8.85
C ARG A 243 -13.84 -0.36 -7.92
N LEU A 244 -12.77 -0.84 -7.30
CA LEU A 244 -12.86 -1.93 -6.31
C LEU A 244 -13.64 -1.50 -5.07
N ASP A 245 -13.39 -0.28 -4.55
CA ASP A 245 -14.12 0.25 -3.41
C ASP A 245 -15.62 0.40 -3.72
N ALA A 246 -15.97 0.93 -4.91
CA ALA A 246 -17.36 1.03 -5.35
C ALA A 246 -18.05 -0.35 -5.49
N ILE A 247 -17.33 -1.39 -5.93
CA ILE A 247 -17.87 -2.75 -5.95
C ILE A 247 -18.11 -3.25 -4.52
N MET A 248 -17.19 -3.01 -3.59
CA MET A 248 -17.32 -3.43 -2.19
C MET A 248 -18.48 -2.75 -1.47
N GLU A 249 -18.75 -1.48 -1.75
CA GLU A 249 -19.87 -0.72 -1.16
C GLU A 249 -21.24 -1.24 -1.63
N ASN A 250 -21.31 -1.89 -2.80
CA ASN A 250 -22.53 -2.45 -3.37
C ASN A 250 -22.75 -3.94 -3.05
N LEU A 251 -21.86 -4.54 -2.25
CA LEU A 251 -21.96 -5.92 -1.76
C LEU A 251 -22.55 -5.99 -0.36
#